data_33564c11f606d89f46f569133104a1e6
#
_entry.id   33564c11f606d89f46f569133104a1e6
#
_cell.length_a   1.000
_cell.length_b   1.000
_cell.length_c   1.000
_cell.angle_alpha   90.00
_cell.angle_beta   90.00
_cell.angle_gamma   90.00
#
_symmetry.space_group_name_H-M   'P 1'
#
loop_
_entity.id
_entity.type
_entity.pdbx_description
1 polymer ?
#
loop_
_entity_poly.entity_id
_entity_poly.type
_entity_poly.pdbx_seq_one_letter_code
_entity_poly.pdbx_strand_id
1 'polypeptide(L)'
;MEDRNTSRIKMLCQFIKRTIRTIDITDEYIEWLCFANAGMLHKGNLYCFDLAIKHLPSNKPILEVGSFCGLSTNILNYYLKRTGRNNKMITCDKWIFEGSEKGRYLGNSDVLHSEYKAFVKETFVRNISVFSRSNLPYHMEVTSDEFFKLWSDKKVVADIFGREIELGGEISFCYIDGNHTYDFARRDFENTDRYLEKGGLILFDDSYDGSPFGCARLMKELVRNRDYELVIKNPNYLFRKKK
;
A
#
# COMPACT_ATOMS: atom_id res chain seq x y z
N MET A 1 -42.15 4.30 24.29
CA MET A 1 -41.26 5.48 24.40
C MET A 1 -39.77 5.17 24.11
N GLU A 2 -39.33 3.93 24.17
CA GLU A 2 -37.94 3.49 23.95
C GLU A 2 -37.47 3.54 22.47
N ASP A 3 -38.39 3.44 21.53
CA ASP A 3 -38.05 3.26 20.12
C ASP A 3 -37.58 4.55 19.40
N ARG A 4 -38.03 5.73 19.84
CA ARG A 4 -37.62 7.02 19.22
C ARG A 4 -36.21 7.47 19.61
N ASN A 5 -35.75 7.11 20.79
CA ASN A 5 -34.39 7.47 21.23
C ASN A 5 -33.31 6.61 20.53
N THR A 6 -33.58 5.33 20.35
CA THR A 6 -32.72 4.39 19.64
C THR A 6 -32.58 4.75 18.15
N SER A 7 -33.67 5.21 17.52
CA SER A 7 -33.68 5.70 16.16
C SER A 7 -32.87 7.01 15.99
N ARG A 8 -33.02 7.95 16.94
CA ARG A 8 -32.23 9.21 16.93
C ARG A 8 -30.73 8.98 17.14
N ILE A 9 -30.34 8.08 18.04
CA ILE A 9 -28.94 7.71 18.27
C ILE A 9 -28.36 7.03 17.03
N LYS A 10 -29.11 6.11 16.39
CA LYS A 10 -28.67 5.49 15.11
C LYS A 10 -28.50 6.52 13.99
N MET A 11 -29.45 7.48 13.86
CA MET A 11 -29.33 8.56 12.88
C MET A 11 -28.15 9.50 13.19
N LEU A 12 -27.94 9.84 14.46
CA LEU A 12 -26.80 10.66 14.88
C LEU A 12 -25.48 9.93 14.63
N CYS A 13 -25.39 8.65 14.92
CA CYS A 13 -24.23 7.81 14.60
C CYS A 13 -24.00 7.67 13.10
N GLN A 14 -25.07 7.58 12.29
CA GLN A 14 -24.95 7.60 10.82
C GLN A 14 -24.54 8.97 10.28
N PHE A 15 -25.02 10.06 10.89
CA PHE A 15 -24.64 11.42 10.53
C PHE A 15 -23.17 11.70 10.91
N ILE A 16 -22.73 11.29 12.10
CA ILE A 16 -21.32 11.37 12.53
C ILE A 16 -20.43 10.51 11.62
N LYS A 17 -20.87 9.30 11.23
CA LYS A 17 -20.14 8.45 10.28
C LYS A 17 -20.01 9.07 8.88
N ARG A 18 -21.00 9.87 8.45
CA ARG A 18 -20.96 10.61 7.17
C ARG A 18 -20.13 11.89 7.24
N THR A 19 -19.83 12.39 8.43
CA THR A 19 -19.11 13.68 8.64
C THR A 19 -17.63 13.49 9.03
N ILE A 20 -17.12 12.25 9.10
CA ILE A 20 -15.67 12.03 9.19
C ILE A 20 -15.11 12.38 7.83
N ARG A 21 -14.76 13.66 7.65
CA ARG A 21 -14.03 14.12 6.47
C ARG A 21 -12.68 13.41 6.45
N THR A 22 -12.38 12.76 5.32
CA THR A 22 -11.03 12.33 5.00
C THR A 22 -10.10 13.54 5.15
N ILE A 23 -8.99 13.37 5.84
CA ILE A 23 -7.95 14.40 5.90
C ILE A 23 -7.23 14.35 4.56
N ASP A 24 -7.36 15.43 3.79
CA ASP A 24 -6.72 15.56 2.50
C ASP A 24 -5.42 16.36 2.63
N ILE A 25 -4.45 16.03 1.77
CA ILE A 25 -3.27 16.86 1.57
C ILE A 25 -3.46 17.62 0.26
N THR A 26 -3.28 18.93 0.33
CA THR A 26 -3.17 19.78 -0.85
C THR A 26 -1.69 19.96 -1.19
N ASP A 27 -1.28 19.39 -2.31
CA ASP A 27 0.08 19.49 -2.83
C ASP A 27 0.00 19.51 -4.36
N GLU A 28 0.36 20.64 -4.96
CA GLU A 28 0.22 20.87 -6.41
C GLU A 28 0.95 19.81 -7.25
N TYR A 29 2.14 19.36 -6.82
CA TYR A 29 2.86 18.32 -7.54
C TYR A 29 2.15 16.98 -7.47
N ILE A 30 1.59 16.61 -6.31
CA ILE A 30 0.83 15.37 -6.15
C ILE A 30 -0.45 15.42 -6.97
N GLU A 31 -1.16 16.54 -6.97
CA GLU A 31 -2.36 16.70 -7.79
C GLU A 31 -2.02 16.50 -9.27
N TRP A 32 -0.95 17.15 -9.74
CA TRP A 32 -0.48 16.98 -11.11
C TRP A 32 -0.04 15.53 -11.39
N LEU A 33 0.69 14.90 -10.47
CA LEU A 33 1.14 13.52 -10.59
C LEU A 33 -0.05 12.54 -10.70
N CYS A 34 -1.13 12.74 -9.96
CA CYS A 34 -2.34 11.93 -10.03
C CYS A 34 -3.04 11.99 -11.41
N PHE A 35 -2.84 13.05 -12.19
CA PHE A 35 -3.30 13.10 -13.59
C PHE A 35 -2.34 12.40 -14.55
N ALA A 36 -1.04 12.52 -14.31
CA ALA A 36 -0.01 12.04 -15.23
C ALA A 36 0.31 10.56 -15.05
N ASN A 37 0.12 10.04 -13.84
CA ASN A 37 0.43 8.66 -13.47
C ASN A 37 -0.86 7.89 -13.13
N ALA A 38 -1.23 6.92 -13.95
CA ALA A 38 -2.38 6.07 -13.68
C ALA A 38 -2.23 5.34 -12.32
N GLY A 39 -3.31 5.29 -11.54
CA GLY A 39 -3.34 4.59 -10.25
C GLY A 39 -4.71 4.70 -9.59
N MET A 40 -5.05 3.72 -8.78
CA MET A 40 -6.31 3.62 -8.04
C MET A 40 -6.08 3.92 -6.55
N LEU A 41 -5.46 5.05 -6.26
CA LEU A 41 -5.08 5.43 -4.90
C LEU A 41 -6.19 6.26 -4.23
N HIS A 42 -6.63 5.86 -3.06
CA HIS A 42 -7.56 6.68 -2.26
C HIS A 42 -6.85 7.95 -1.75
N LYS A 43 -7.49 9.13 -1.92
CA LYS A 43 -6.89 10.42 -1.52
C LYS A 43 -6.44 10.49 -0.07
N GLY A 44 -7.16 9.83 0.83
CA GLY A 44 -6.78 9.75 2.24
C GLY A 44 -5.44 9.06 2.50
N ASN A 45 -5.01 8.15 1.61
CA ASN A 45 -3.71 7.50 1.73
C ASN A 45 -2.55 8.49 1.59
N LEU A 46 -2.74 9.61 0.89
CA LEU A 46 -1.73 10.68 0.79
C LEU A 46 -1.33 11.20 2.17
N TYR A 47 -2.33 11.44 3.03
CA TYR A 47 -2.08 11.85 4.41
C TYR A 47 -1.42 10.73 5.23
N CYS A 48 -1.85 9.48 5.06
CA CYS A 48 -1.25 8.34 5.73
C CYS A 48 0.22 8.15 5.33
N PHE A 49 0.56 8.32 4.05
CA PHE A 49 1.93 8.27 3.56
C PHE A 49 2.80 9.40 4.15
N ASP A 50 2.33 10.65 4.08
CA ASP A 50 3.06 11.80 4.66
C ASP A 50 3.32 11.58 6.16
N LEU A 51 2.29 11.14 6.89
CA LEU A 51 2.39 10.83 8.31
C LEU A 51 3.38 9.69 8.58
N ALA A 52 3.31 8.59 7.82
CA ALA A 52 4.19 7.44 7.96
C ALA A 52 5.65 7.82 7.69
N ILE A 53 5.93 8.50 6.58
CA ILE A 53 7.28 8.89 6.20
C ILE A 53 7.91 9.86 7.22
N LYS A 54 7.14 10.82 7.74
CA LYS A 54 7.61 11.73 8.80
C LYS A 54 7.98 11.00 10.09
N HIS A 55 7.30 9.90 10.39
CA HIS A 55 7.43 9.18 11.66
C HIS A 55 8.12 7.81 11.52
N LEU A 56 8.87 7.59 10.43
CA LEU A 56 9.71 6.40 10.29
C LEU A 56 10.68 6.29 11.47
N PRO A 57 10.77 5.13 12.15
CA PRO A 57 11.60 4.96 13.34
C PRO A 57 13.10 4.93 13.01
N SER A 58 13.47 4.58 11.79
CA SER A 58 14.86 4.45 11.35
C SER A 58 15.04 4.72 9.85
N ASN A 59 16.26 4.53 9.34
CA ASN A 59 16.59 4.58 7.91
C ASN A 59 16.52 3.20 7.23
N LYS A 60 15.89 2.18 7.87
CA LYS A 60 15.67 0.88 7.25
C LYS A 60 14.73 1.00 6.05
N PRO A 61 14.75 0.03 5.12
CA PRO A 61 13.92 0.10 3.92
C PRO A 61 12.43 0.31 4.21
N ILE A 62 11.75 0.93 3.27
CA ILE A 62 10.29 0.91 3.17
C ILE A 62 9.87 -0.02 2.04
N LEU A 63 8.80 -0.76 2.25
CA LEU A 63 8.27 -1.72 1.28
C LEU A 63 6.91 -1.30 0.74
N GLU A 64 6.65 -1.68 -0.51
CA GLU A 64 5.33 -1.64 -1.12
C GLU A 64 5.03 -2.99 -1.75
N VAL A 65 3.91 -3.57 -1.40
CA VAL A 65 3.37 -4.82 -1.97
C VAL A 65 2.20 -4.45 -2.88
N GLY A 66 2.37 -4.67 -4.20
CA GLY A 66 1.46 -4.14 -5.22
C GLY A 66 1.80 -2.71 -5.59
N SER A 67 2.18 -2.48 -6.83
CA SER A 67 2.64 -1.16 -7.31
C SER A 67 1.88 -0.66 -8.55
N PHE A 68 1.12 -1.53 -9.20
CA PHE A 68 0.35 -1.23 -10.40
C PHE A 68 1.16 -0.40 -11.42
N CYS A 69 0.69 0.82 -11.77
CA CYS A 69 1.40 1.74 -12.67
C CYS A 69 2.36 2.71 -11.95
N GLY A 70 2.62 2.52 -10.63
CA GLY A 70 3.64 3.23 -9.87
C GLY A 70 3.21 4.58 -9.26
N LEU A 71 1.90 4.88 -9.16
CA LEU A 71 1.45 6.14 -8.57
C LEU A 71 1.83 6.24 -7.08
N SER A 72 1.46 5.26 -6.26
CA SER A 72 1.81 5.17 -4.84
C SER A 72 3.33 5.14 -4.64
N THR A 73 4.04 4.37 -5.46
CA THR A 73 5.51 4.31 -5.48
C THR A 73 6.14 5.69 -5.66
N ASN A 74 5.68 6.46 -6.67
CA ASN A 74 6.21 7.80 -6.95
C ASN A 74 5.87 8.79 -5.83
N ILE A 75 4.68 8.70 -5.22
CA ILE A 75 4.28 9.56 -4.11
C ILE A 75 5.09 9.26 -2.85
N LEU A 76 5.26 7.98 -2.48
CA LEU A 76 6.11 7.58 -1.36
C LEU A 76 7.54 8.09 -1.54
N ASN A 77 8.09 7.93 -2.74
CA ASN A 77 9.44 8.40 -3.07
C ASN A 77 9.55 9.94 -3.03
N TYR A 78 8.52 10.65 -3.48
CA TYR A 78 8.41 12.10 -3.35
C TYR A 78 8.42 12.54 -1.89
N TYR A 79 7.66 11.87 -1.01
CA TYR A 79 7.65 12.19 0.42
C TYR A 79 8.99 11.88 1.10
N LEU A 80 9.67 10.78 0.76
CA LEU A 80 11.02 10.50 1.24
C LEU A 80 11.96 11.65 0.90
N LYS A 81 11.97 12.08 -0.37
CA LYS A 81 12.80 13.20 -0.83
C LYS A 81 12.45 14.51 -0.12
N ARG A 82 11.16 14.84 -0.04
CA ARG A 82 10.67 16.09 0.58
C ARG A 82 11.00 16.19 2.06
N THR A 83 11.05 15.05 2.77
CA THR A 83 11.38 14.99 4.19
C THR A 83 12.86 14.75 4.47
N GLY A 84 13.69 14.64 3.44
CA GLY A 84 15.13 14.36 3.59
C GLY A 84 15.43 12.95 4.12
N ARG A 85 14.52 12.00 3.94
CA ARG A 85 14.70 10.61 4.37
C ARG A 85 15.50 9.84 3.33
N ASN A 86 16.44 9.01 3.81
CA ASN A 86 17.33 8.19 2.98
C ASN A 86 16.95 6.71 2.97
N ASN A 87 15.74 6.37 3.40
CA ASN A 87 15.25 4.99 3.36
C ASN A 87 15.21 4.48 1.91
N LYS A 88 15.76 3.28 1.68
CA LYS A 88 15.59 2.63 0.38
C LYS A 88 14.12 2.28 0.19
N MET A 89 13.58 2.59 -0.98
CA MET A 89 12.26 2.13 -1.37
C MET A 89 12.38 0.87 -2.20
N ILE A 90 11.66 -0.17 -1.79
CA ILE A 90 11.66 -1.48 -2.43
C ILE A 90 10.21 -1.88 -2.68
N THR A 91 9.90 -2.33 -3.89
CA THR A 91 8.53 -2.70 -4.27
C THR A 91 8.52 -4.07 -4.93
N CYS A 92 7.38 -4.77 -4.84
CA CYS A 92 7.16 -6.01 -5.59
C CYS A 92 5.75 -6.02 -6.18
N ASP A 93 5.66 -6.46 -7.43
CA ASP A 93 4.41 -6.72 -8.13
C ASP A 93 4.69 -7.69 -9.29
N LYS A 94 3.89 -8.70 -9.44
CA LYS A 94 3.95 -9.64 -10.57
C LYS A 94 2.94 -9.28 -11.65
N TRP A 95 2.11 -8.26 -11.39
CA TRP A 95 1.02 -7.81 -12.25
C TRP A 95 0.09 -8.96 -12.66
N ILE A 96 -0.30 -9.77 -11.65
CA ILE A 96 -1.35 -10.79 -11.76
C ILE A 96 -2.60 -10.19 -11.14
N PHE A 97 -3.57 -9.87 -12.00
CA PHE A 97 -4.79 -9.20 -11.57
C PHE A 97 -5.82 -10.19 -11.05
N GLU A 98 -6.61 -9.77 -10.05
CA GLU A 98 -7.72 -10.54 -9.54
C GLU A 98 -8.72 -10.85 -10.67
N GLY A 99 -9.12 -12.11 -10.76
CA GLY A 99 -10.05 -12.58 -11.80
C GLY A 99 -9.38 -13.00 -13.10
N SER A 100 -8.06 -12.84 -13.26
CA SER A 100 -7.34 -13.32 -14.46
C SER A 100 -7.41 -14.84 -14.63
N GLU A 101 -7.68 -15.56 -13.55
CA GLU A 101 -7.92 -17.01 -13.55
C GLU A 101 -9.31 -17.39 -14.10
N LYS A 102 -10.25 -16.44 -14.17
CA LYS A 102 -11.63 -16.68 -14.59
C LYS A 102 -11.88 -16.50 -16.07
N GLY A 103 -10.94 -15.90 -16.80
CA GLY A 103 -11.10 -15.66 -18.21
C GLY A 103 -9.86 -15.11 -18.89
N ARG A 104 -9.88 -15.16 -20.22
CA ARG A 104 -8.76 -14.70 -21.06
C ARG A 104 -8.72 -13.17 -21.19
N TYR A 105 -9.90 -12.53 -21.12
CA TYR A 105 -10.08 -11.11 -21.39
C TYR A 105 -10.34 -10.31 -20.12
N LEU A 106 -9.88 -9.06 -20.11
CA LEU A 106 -10.10 -8.12 -19.04
C LEU A 106 -11.58 -7.68 -18.99
N GLY A 107 -12.32 -8.22 -18.03
CA GLY A 107 -13.76 -7.96 -17.92
C GLY A 107 -14.53 -8.32 -19.18
N ASN A 108 -15.36 -7.40 -19.67
CA ASN A 108 -16.15 -7.55 -20.89
C ASN A 108 -15.49 -6.89 -22.11
N SER A 109 -14.17 -6.68 -22.08
CA SER A 109 -13.43 -6.09 -23.21
C SER A 109 -12.85 -7.16 -24.14
N ASP A 110 -12.22 -6.72 -25.23
CA ASP A 110 -11.41 -7.53 -26.12
C ASP A 110 -9.91 -7.53 -25.79
N VAL A 111 -9.52 -6.84 -24.69
CA VAL A 111 -8.15 -6.77 -24.21
C VAL A 111 -7.79 -8.05 -23.46
N LEU A 112 -6.70 -8.69 -23.85
CA LEU A 112 -6.18 -9.87 -23.15
C LEU A 112 -5.54 -9.47 -21.80
N HIS A 113 -5.66 -10.32 -20.78
CA HIS A 113 -4.95 -10.10 -19.50
C HIS A 113 -3.43 -9.99 -19.68
N SER A 114 -2.85 -10.72 -20.66
CA SER A 114 -1.43 -10.62 -20.98
C SER A 114 -1.03 -9.27 -21.59
N GLU A 115 -1.88 -8.71 -22.45
CA GLU A 115 -1.69 -7.37 -23.04
C GLU A 115 -1.81 -6.29 -21.98
N TYR A 116 -2.81 -6.43 -21.11
CA TYR A 116 -2.99 -5.51 -19.98
C TYR A 116 -1.81 -5.56 -19.01
N LYS A 117 -1.32 -6.75 -18.68
CA LYS A 117 -0.09 -6.92 -17.88
C LYS A 117 1.10 -6.20 -18.50
N ALA A 118 1.34 -6.41 -19.80
CA ALA A 118 2.44 -5.76 -20.52
C ALA A 118 2.31 -4.24 -20.48
N PHE A 119 1.11 -3.72 -20.76
CA PHE A 119 0.79 -2.29 -20.68
C PHE A 119 1.07 -1.71 -19.29
N VAL A 120 0.59 -2.36 -18.21
CA VAL A 120 0.78 -1.86 -16.84
C VAL A 120 2.25 -1.88 -16.46
N LYS A 121 2.97 -2.97 -16.76
CA LYS A 121 4.43 -3.06 -16.52
C LYS A 121 5.22 -1.98 -17.25
N GLU A 122 4.97 -1.78 -18.53
CA GLU A 122 5.64 -0.72 -19.31
C GLU A 122 5.32 0.67 -18.76
N THR A 123 4.05 0.90 -18.39
CA THR A 123 3.60 2.15 -17.78
C THR A 123 4.30 2.39 -16.45
N PHE A 124 4.42 1.37 -15.59
CA PHE A 124 5.18 1.45 -14.34
C PHE A 124 6.62 1.87 -14.61
N VAL A 125 7.33 1.15 -15.50
CA VAL A 125 8.74 1.43 -15.81
C VAL A 125 8.91 2.88 -16.30
N ARG A 126 8.05 3.36 -17.18
CA ARG A 126 8.07 4.73 -17.70
C ARG A 126 7.82 5.76 -16.60
N ASN A 127 6.77 5.57 -15.80
CA ASN A 127 6.40 6.47 -14.73
C ASN A 127 7.52 6.59 -13.67
N ILE A 128 8.07 5.47 -13.23
CA ILE A 128 9.16 5.45 -12.26
C ILE A 128 10.43 6.11 -12.81
N SER A 129 10.77 5.83 -14.06
CA SER A 129 11.96 6.42 -14.71
C SER A 129 11.87 7.95 -14.86
N VAL A 130 10.66 8.50 -14.96
CA VAL A 130 10.44 9.95 -15.08
C VAL A 130 10.30 10.60 -13.71
N PHE A 131 9.37 10.12 -12.89
CA PHE A 131 8.97 10.81 -11.66
C PHE A 131 9.85 10.48 -10.45
N SER A 132 10.52 9.33 -10.45
CA SER A 132 11.44 8.90 -9.40
C SER A 132 12.90 8.81 -9.84
N ARG A 133 13.28 9.38 -10.98
CA ARG A 133 14.63 9.23 -11.57
C ARG A 133 15.78 9.61 -10.66
N SER A 134 15.57 10.53 -9.72
CA SER A 134 16.63 11.00 -8.79
C SER A 134 16.83 10.05 -7.60
N ASN A 135 15.89 9.17 -7.34
CA ASN A 135 15.92 8.15 -6.29
C ASN A 135 15.10 6.95 -6.76
N LEU A 136 15.63 6.23 -7.75
CA LEU A 136 14.92 5.13 -8.41
C LEU A 136 14.65 3.99 -7.41
N PRO A 137 13.39 3.64 -7.12
CA PRO A 137 13.07 2.52 -6.23
C PRO A 137 13.53 1.19 -6.83
N TYR A 138 13.84 0.21 -5.99
CA TYR A 138 14.11 -1.15 -6.44
C TYR A 138 12.77 -1.88 -6.62
N HIS A 139 12.57 -2.48 -7.79
CA HIS A 139 11.34 -3.23 -8.06
C HIS A 139 11.61 -4.67 -8.50
N MET A 140 10.97 -5.62 -7.83
CA MET A 140 11.02 -7.04 -8.16
C MET A 140 9.72 -7.50 -8.81
N GLU A 141 9.81 -8.08 -10.01
CA GLU A 141 8.65 -8.68 -10.71
C GLU A 141 8.35 -10.08 -10.14
N VAL A 142 7.88 -10.13 -8.91
CA VAL A 142 7.56 -11.38 -8.19
C VAL A 142 6.28 -11.19 -7.38
N THR A 143 5.65 -12.30 -6.96
CA THR A 143 4.56 -12.24 -5.98
C THR A 143 5.09 -11.83 -4.60
N SER A 144 4.23 -11.37 -3.70
CA SER A 144 4.61 -11.04 -2.32
C SER A 144 5.22 -12.25 -1.58
N ASP A 145 4.65 -13.45 -1.76
CA ASP A 145 5.19 -14.67 -1.14
C ASP A 145 6.60 -14.99 -1.65
N GLU A 146 6.83 -14.91 -2.98
CA GLU A 146 8.16 -15.07 -3.58
C GLU A 146 9.13 -14.01 -3.07
N PHE A 147 8.68 -12.75 -2.99
CA PHE A 147 9.48 -11.63 -2.48
C PHE A 147 9.93 -11.87 -1.04
N PHE A 148 9.02 -12.20 -0.13
CA PHE A 148 9.37 -12.42 1.26
C PHE A 148 10.20 -13.69 1.47
N LYS A 149 10.11 -14.67 0.58
CA LYS A 149 11.05 -15.80 0.57
C LYS A 149 12.46 -15.35 0.22
N LEU A 150 12.63 -14.57 -0.86
CA LEU A 150 13.92 -13.98 -1.22
C LEU A 150 14.47 -13.09 -0.09
N TRP A 151 13.61 -12.34 0.60
CA TRP A 151 13.94 -11.52 1.75
C TRP A 151 14.46 -12.34 2.93
N SER A 152 13.76 -13.41 3.25
CA SER A 152 14.16 -14.37 4.30
C SER A 152 15.52 -15.02 4.02
N ASP A 153 15.75 -15.38 2.77
CA ASP A 153 16.96 -16.04 2.30
C ASP A 153 18.14 -15.07 2.12
N LYS A 154 17.94 -13.77 2.37
CA LYS A 154 18.93 -12.68 2.18
C LYS A 154 19.59 -12.75 0.80
N LYS A 155 18.75 -12.89 -0.25
CA LYS A 155 19.23 -13.04 -1.62
C LYS A 155 19.70 -11.72 -2.20
N VAL A 156 20.80 -11.77 -2.95
CA VAL A 156 21.14 -10.72 -3.91
C VAL A 156 20.36 -11.00 -5.19
N VAL A 157 19.59 -10.02 -5.62
CA VAL A 157 18.72 -10.11 -6.79
C VAL A 157 18.90 -8.88 -7.68
N ALA A 158 18.71 -9.06 -8.98
CA ALA A 158 18.61 -7.94 -9.90
C ALA A 158 17.15 -7.46 -9.95
N ASP A 159 16.95 -6.13 -9.86
CA ASP A 159 15.65 -5.52 -10.06
C ASP A 159 15.32 -5.40 -11.57
N ILE A 160 14.10 -4.91 -11.88
CA ILE A 160 13.67 -4.74 -13.29
C ILE A 160 14.49 -3.72 -14.08
N PHE A 161 15.30 -2.89 -13.39
CA PHE A 161 16.23 -1.94 -14.01
C PHE A 161 17.67 -2.50 -14.12
N GLY A 162 17.86 -3.78 -13.79
CA GLY A 162 19.18 -4.45 -13.86
C GLY A 162 20.14 -4.09 -12.73
N ARG A 163 19.65 -3.48 -11.63
CA ARG A 163 20.49 -3.13 -10.47
C ARG A 163 20.42 -4.22 -9.43
N GLU A 164 21.56 -4.59 -8.86
CA GLU A 164 21.63 -5.58 -7.78
C GLU A 164 21.28 -4.95 -6.44
N ILE A 165 20.54 -5.72 -5.63
CA ILE A 165 20.23 -5.39 -4.25
C ILE A 165 20.23 -6.68 -3.41
N GLU A 166 20.87 -6.62 -2.23
CA GLU A 166 20.70 -7.63 -1.19
C GLU A 166 19.40 -7.35 -0.44
N LEU A 167 18.49 -8.32 -0.43
CA LEU A 167 17.25 -8.29 0.32
C LEU A 167 17.48 -8.79 1.76
N GLY A 168 16.61 -8.40 2.69
CA GLY A 168 16.63 -8.89 4.07
C GLY A 168 16.77 -7.81 5.12
N GLY A 169 16.73 -8.24 6.38
CA GLY A 169 16.76 -7.34 7.53
C GLY A 169 15.40 -6.75 7.89
N GLU A 170 15.41 -5.80 8.81
CA GLU A 170 14.18 -5.15 9.27
C GLU A 170 13.77 -4.02 8.32
N ILE A 171 12.46 -3.69 8.32
CA ILE A 171 11.83 -2.65 7.53
C ILE A 171 11.16 -1.62 8.44
N SER A 172 11.12 -0.35 8.01
CA SER A 172 10.52 0.75 8.78
C SER A 172 9.06 1.01 8.44
N PHE A 173 8.65 0.71 7.21
CA PHE A 173 7.27 0.91 6.75
C PHE A 173 6.94 -0.11 5.67
N CYS A 174 5.69 -0.55 5.66
CA CYS A 174 5.13 -1.32 4.53
C CYS A 174 3.76 -0.76 4.12
N TYR A 175 3.56 -0.56 2.83
CA TYR A 175 2.26 -0.35 2.22
C TYR A 175 1.81 -1.63 1.54
N ILE A 176 0.67 -2.18 1.98
CA ILE A 176 0.07 -3.39 1.43
C ILE A 176 -1.09 -3.00 0.55
N ASP A 177 -0.92 -3.16 -0.76
CA ASP A 177 -1.86 -2.86 -1.84
C ASP A 177 -1.85 -3.96 -2.90
N GLY A 178 -1.73 -5.21 -2.43
CA GLY A 178 -1.73 -6.39 -3.28
C GLY A 178 -3.15 -6.93 -3.52
N ASN A 179 -3.31 -8.26 -3.42
CA ASN A 179 -4.63 -8.88 -3.51
C ASN A 179 -5.45 -8.61 -2.22
N HIS A 180 -6.64 -8.03 -2.39
CA HIS A 180 -7.48 -7.54 -1.28
C HIS A 180 -8.35 -8.62 -0.62
N THR A 181 -8.22 -9.91 -1.00
CA THR A 181 -8.90 -11.00 -0.29
C THR A 181 -8.31 -11.16 1.11
N TYR A 182 -9.12 -11.65 2.05
CA TYR A 182 -8.68 -11.81 3.44
C TYR A 182 -7.40 -12.66 3.58
N ASP A 183 -7.32 -13.77 2.84
CA ASP A 183 -6.21 -14.72 2.97
C ASP A 183 -4.90 -14.14 2.44
N PHE A 184 -4.95 -13.38 1.35
CA PHE A 184 -3.77 -12.70 0.82
C PHE A 184 -3.35 -11.53 1.71
N ALA A 185 -4.26 -10.65 2.08
CA ALA A 185 -3.98 -9.53 2.98
C ALA A 185 -3.39 -10.00 4.32
N ARG A 186 -3.90 -11.12 4.86
CA ARG A 186 -3.37 -11.73 6.07
C ARG A 186 -1.95 -12.27 5.89
N ARG A 187 -1.66 -12.98 4.80
CA ARG A 187 -0.31 -13.47 4.51
C ARG A 187 0.69 -12.34 4.32
N ASP A 188 0.30 -11.30 3.58
CA ASP A 188 1.14 -10.12 3.38
C ASP A 188 1.41 -9.41 4.70
N PHE A 189 0.41 -9.33 5.58
CA PHE A 189 0.60 -8.86 6.95
C PHE A 189 1.58 -9.74 7.74
N GLU A 190 1.36 -11.05 7.80
CA GLU A 190 2.19 -11.99 8.55
C GLU A 190 3.64 -12.01 8.03
N ASN A 191 3.83 -11.91 6.73
CA ASN A 191 5.14 -11.80 6.10
C ASN A 191 5.82 -10.47 6.46
N THR A 192 5.09 -9.36 6.40
CA THR A 192 5.60 -8.03 6.78
C THR A 192 5.93 -7.97 8.27
N ASP A 193 5.07 -8.48 9.13
CA ASP A 193 5.22 -8.44 10.58
C ASP A 193 6.53 -9.06 11.06
N ARG A 194 6.99 -10.13 10.42
CA ARG A 194 8.28 -10.80 10.75
C ARG A 194 9.47 -9.86 10.65
N TYR A 195 9.41 -8.87 9.77
CA TYR A 195 10.54 -7.97 9.48
C TYR A 195 10.26 -6.52 9.85
N LEU A 196 9.01 -6.16 10.17
CA LEU A 196 8.69 -4.81 10.60
C LEU A 196 9.33 -4.54 11.96
N GLU A 197 10.21 -3.54 12.01
CA GLU A 197 10.89 -3.16 13.26
C GLU A 197 9.90 -2.60 14.30
N LYS A 198 10.31 -2.60 15.54
CA LYS A 198 9.56 -1.90 16.60
C LYS A 198 9.44 -0.42 16.29
N GLY A 199 8.22 0.12 16.36
CA GLY A 199 7.90 1.47 15.93
C GLY A 199 7.61 1.60 14.44
N GLY A 200 7.87 0.55 13.65
CA GLY A 200 7.58 0.49 12.22
C GLY A 200 6.08 0.61 11.93
N LEU A 201 5.76 1.12 10.77
CA LEU A 201 4.39 1.43 10.36
C LEU A 201 3.92 0.51 9.23
N ILE A 202 2.63 0.21 9.21
CA ILE A 202 2.00 -0.57 8.14
C ILE A 202 0.67 0.05 7.76
N LEU A 203 0.49 0.32 6.47
CA LEU A 203 -0.74 0.84 5.88
C LEU A 203 -1.34 -0.22 4.97
N PHE A 204 -2.65 -0.44 5.09
CA PHE A 204 -3.38 -1.35 4.22
C PHE A 204 -4.30 -0.56 3.30
N ASP A 205 -4.22 -0.81 1.99
CA ASP A 205 -5.20 -0.25 1.06
C ASP A 205 -6.53 -0.98 1.14
N ASP A 206 -7.57 -0.35 0.62
CA ASP A 206 -8.95 -0.88 0.59
C ASP A 206 -9.47 -1.45 1.93
N SER A 207 -8.89 -0.98 3.04
CA SER A 207 -9.13 -1.47 4.39
C SER A 207 -10.20 -0.69 5.17
N TYR A 208 -10.84 0.31 4.54
CA TYR A 208 -11.83 1.19 5.18
C TYR A 208 -13.07 0.43 5.69
N ASP A 209 -13.79 1.02 6.67
CA ASP A 209 -15.00 0.42 7.22
C ASP A 209 -16.08 0.25 6.16
N GLY A 210 -16.56 -0.98 6.03
CA GLY A 210 -17.58 -1.31 5.04
C GLY A 210 -17.01 -1.56 3.64
N SER A 211 -15.68 -1.61 3.48
CA SER A 211 -15.05 -2.10 2.27
C SER A 211 -15.59 -3.49 1.91
N PRO A 212 -15.89 -3.74 0.63
CA PRO A 212 -16.34 -5.05 0.18
C PRO A 212 -15.21 -6.10 0.19
N PHE A 213 -13.97 -5.65 0.38
CA PHE A 213 -12.79 -6.49 0.35
C PHE A 213 -12.48 -7.18 1.69
N GLY A 214 -11.78 -8.31 1.62
CA GLY A 214 -11.47 -9.14 2.78
C GLY A 214 -10.51 -8.48 3.77
N CYS A 215 -9.69 -7.52 3.33
CA CYS A 215 -8.79 -6.76 4.20
C CYS A 215 -9.52 -6.01 5.32
N ALA A 216 -10.78 -5.55 5.13
CA ALA A 216 -11.58 -4.94 6.19
C ALA A 216 -11.86 -5.91 7.37
N ARG A 217 -11.88 -7.22 7.13
CA ARG A 217 -11.99 -8.23 8.18
C ARG A 217 -10.67 -8.28 9.00
N LEU A 218 -9.53 -8.29 8.36
CA LEU A 218 -8.23 -8.28 9.00
C LEU A 218 -8.06 -7.05 9.91
N MET A 219 -8.57 -5.87 9.50
CA MET A 219 -8.50 -4.66 10.34
C MET A 219 -9.18 -4.83 11.68
N LYS A 220 -10.31 -5.54 11.74
CA LYS A 220 -11.03 -5.83 13.00
C LYS A 220 -10.20 -6.70 13.96
N GLU A 221 -9.36 -7.56 13.42
CA GLU A 221 -8.43 -8.40 14.20
C GLU A 221 -7.25 -7.56 14.68
N LEU A 222 -6.64 -6.74 13.80
CA LEU A 222 -5.49 -5.91 14.13
C LEU A 222 -5.80 -4.81 15.15
N VAL A 223 -6.98 -4.21 15.11
CA VAL A 223 -7.42 -3.25 16.15
C VAL A 223 -7.43 -3.86 17.54
N ARG A 224 -7.63 -5.19 17.66
CA ARG A 224 -7.61 -5.93 18.92
C ARG A 224 -6.24 -6.50 19.27
N ASN A 225 -5.31 -6.46 18.34
CA ASN A 225 -3.95 -6.96 18.54
C ASN A 225 -3.17 -6.02 19.45
N ARG A 226 -2.65 -6.54 20.58
CA ARG A 226 -1.92 -5.74 21.57
C ARG A 226 -0.53 -5.31 21.10
N ASP A 227 0.01 -5.94 20.07
CA ASP A 227 1.32 -5.64 19.50
C ASP A 227 1.29 -4.51 18.49
N TYR A 228 0.06 -4.05 18.14
CA TYR A 228 -0.16 -2.94 17.23
C TYR A 228 -0.95 -1.81 17.88
N GLU A 229 -0.71 -0.61 17.40
CA GLU A 229 -1.45 0.62 17.71
C GLU A 229 -2.05 1.16 16.43
N LEU A 230 -3.35 1.45 16.44
CA LEU A 230 -3.97 2.18 15.36
C LEU A 230 -3.52 3.65 15.44
N VAL A 231 -2.72 4.08 14.47
CA VAL A 231 -2.24 5.47 14.38
C VAL A 231 -3.32 6.38 13.85
N ILE A 232 -3.90 5.99 12.72
CA ILE A 232 -5.00 6.72 12.09
C ILE A 232 -5.79 5.80 11.16
N LYS A 233 -7.03 6.24 10.87
CA LYS A 233 -7.91 5.68 9.87
C LYS A 233 -8.42 6.80 8.96
N ASN A 234 -7.98 6.81 7.66
CA ASN A 234 -8.22 7.93 6.74
C ASN A 234 -8.41 7.53 5.26
N PRO A 235 -9.46 6.87 4.84
CA PRO A 235 -10.30 5.96 5.58
C PRO A 235 -9.60 4.62 5.84
N ASN A 236 -8.49 4.35 5.12
CA ASN A 236 -7.66 3.17 5.25
C ASN A 236 -6.88 3.18 6.57
N TYR A 237 -6.49 2.01 7.05
CA TYR A 237 -5.94 1.82 8.38
C TYR A 237 -4.41 1.85 8.35
N LEU A 238 -3.82 2.78 9.11
CA LEU A 238 -2.39 2.86 9.39
C LEU A 238 -2.13 2.42 10.84
N PHE A 239 -1.30 1.40 10.99
CA PHE A 239 -0.90 0.88 12.29
C PHE A 239 0.58 1.11 12.55
N ARG A 240 0.96 1.09 13.85
CA ARG A 240 2.34 1.08 14.33
C ARG A 240 2.58 -0.19 15.15
N LYS A 241 3.70 -0.88 14.91
CA LYS A 241 4.14 -2.01 15.71
C LYS A 241 4.73 -1.53 17.05
N LYS A 242 4.25 -2.07 18.18
CA LYS A 242 4.70 -1.66 19.54
C LYS A 242 5.81 -2.52 20.09
N LYS A 243 5.89 -3.80 19.67
CA LYS A 243 6.85 -4.79 20.18
C LYS A 243 7.66 -5.41 19.05
#